data_3585ef6f7ca1a19e59c931a2da81eb06
#
_entry.id   3585ef6f7ca1a19e59c931a2da81eb06
#
_cell.length_a   1.000
_cell.length_b   1.000
_cell.length_c   1.000
_cell.angle_alpha   90.00
_cell.angle_beta   90.00
_cell.angle_gamma   90.00
#
_symmetry.space_group_name_H-M   'P 1'
#
loop_
_entity.id
_entity.type
_entity.pdbx_description
1 polymer ?
#
loop_
_entity_poly.entity_id
_entity_poly.type
_entity_poly.pdbx_seq_one_letter_code
_entity_poly.pdbx_strand_id
1 'polypeptide(L)'
;LKDKKRIAILGGGPSGLFMFKRLVNTGNTDLSITIFERKNKLGSGMPYSAEGANDEHITNVSGNEIPPLVTSLNDWVKTISKDTLDKYHIDAARFNEYKVLPRLLFGQYLTAQFDLLQKQARETGVTYHVRYNTTVSDIIDRPEKSSVIIETEDGEQSEFDHVIICTGHNWPRKHEGSVPNYFDSPYPPVKLALKLNHPVAIKGSSLTAVDAIRTLARYNGTFDKDKNGKLFYTPFASHPDFKMVMHTRNGMLPAVRFHLEDSHLLNDSLLSKDEIKDHIKANDGFLSLDYIFERDFKLPIQEKEPEFYEKIKDMRLEEFVDNMMALREELDPFLLLKAEYAEAERSIKHKKSIYWKEMLGVLSFALNYPAKHLSAEDMQRLQHSLTPLISIVIAYIPQSSSEELLALHQAGVLELIPVGEESMVEPHEGGGAIYNYTDEHKNEQSVHYQTYIDCIGQPHLAFEDLPFKSLIEKRTVTPAKLKFQSADEGLKAMNSGKPVSKDEQGDYYLKVAGITINDNFQVMDAYGSFNERIYMMAVPYIGGYNPDYSGLDFSEEVSGIIIERLMV
;
A
#
# COMPACT_ATOMS: atom_id res chain seq x y z
N LEU A 1 -22.83 10.64 37.01
CA LEU A 1 -21.82 10.73 35.95
C LEU A 1 -22.39 10.03 34.74
N LYS A 2 -22.49 10.72 33.61
CA LYS A 2 -22.88 10.11 32.33
C LYS A 2 -21.80 9.09 31.97
N ASP A 3 -22.18 7.85 31.65
CA ASP A 3 -21.19 6.86 31.23
C ASP A 3 -20.48 7.37 29.97
N LYS A 4 -19.14 7.30 29.97
CA LYS A 4 -18.36 7.76 28.80
C LYS A 4 -18.58 6.81 27.63
N LYS A 5 -18.66 7.38 26.41
CA LYS A 5 -18.70 6.60 25.17
C LYS A 5 -17.35 5.87 25.00
N ARG A 6 -17.38 4.55 24.99
CA ARG A 6 -16.19 3.68 24.94
C ARG A 6 -15.85 3.34 23.50
N ILE A 7 -14.64 3.70 23.06
CA ILE A 7 -14.16 3.47 21.70
C ILE A 7 -12.92 2.59 21.75
N ALA A 8 -12.92 1.50 20.99
CA ALA A 8 -11.73 0.67 20.78
C ALA A 8 -11.08 0.99 19.44
N ILE A 9 -9.75 1.16 19.42
CA ILE A 9 -8.90 1.22 18.22
C ILE A 9 -8.07 -0.06 18.20
N LEU A 10 -8.23 -0.89 17.18
CA LEU A 10 -7.51 -2.15 17.04
C LEU A 10 -6.32 -1.96 16.10
N GLY A 11 -5.13 -1.85 16.67
CA GLY A 11 -3.87 -1.55 15.99
C GLY A 11 -3.40 -0.11 16.24
N GLY A 12 -2.21 0.04 16.79
CA GLY A 12 -1.55 1.31 17.09
C GLY A 12 -0.52 1.74 16.03
N GLY A 13 -0.64 1.25 14.81
CA GLY A 13 0.17 1.69 13.66
C GLY A 13 -0.27 3.04 13.08
N PRO A 14 0.16 3.39 11.84
CA PRO A 14 -0.18 4.68 11.22
C PRO A 14 -1.69 4.97 11.19
N SER A 15 -2.54 4.03 10.79
CA SER A 15 -4.00 4.22 10.74
C SER A 15 -4.56 4.49 12.15
N GLY A 16 -4.09 3.76 13.16
CA GLY A 16 -4.46 4.01 14.57
C GLY A 16 -3.98 5.37 15.08
N LEU A 17 -2.80 5.83 14.63
CA LEU A 17 -2.27 7.16 14.95
C LEU A 17 -3.21 8.27 14.44
N PHE A 18 -3.62 8.22 13.18
CA PHE A 18 -4.51 9.22 12.59
C PHE A 18 -5.90 9.18 13.23
N MET A 19 -6.44 8.00 13.52
CA MET A 19 -7.72 7.89 14.23
C MET A 19 -7.63 8.43 15.66
N PHE A 20 -6.58 8.13 16.40
CA PHE A 20 -6.35 8.66 17.74
C PHE A 20 -6.17 10.19 17.71
N LYS A 21 -5.43 10.74 16.73
CA LYS A 21 -5.32 12.18 16.48
C LYS A 21 -6.69 12.84 16.34
N ARG A 22 -7.59 12.26 15.53
CA ARG A 22 -8.94 12.79 15.32
C ARG A 22 -9.73 12.82 16.63
N LEU A 23 -9.73 11.73 17.39
CA LEU A 23 -10.44 11.63 18.65
C LEU A 23 -9.90 12.61 19.70
N VAL A 24 -8.58 12.75 19.85
CA VAL A 24 -7.94 13.70 20.78
C VAL A 24 -8.26 15.14 20.40
N ASN A 25 -8.24 15.47 19.11
CA ASN A 25 -8.50 16.83 18.62
C ASN A 25 -9.95 17.29 18.83
N THR A 26 -10.89 16.37 19.09
CA THR A 26 -12.26 16.77 19.49
C THR A 26 -12.30 17.45 20.85
N GLY A 27 -11.32 17.21 21.73
CA GLY A 27 -11.34 17.66 23.12
C GLY A 27 -12.51 17.09 23.94
N ASN A 28 -13.22 16.07 23.43
CA ASN A 28 -14.42 15.54 24.08
C ASN A 28 -14.05 14.65 25.26
N THR A 29 -14.30 15.12 26.47
CA THR A 29 -14.02 14.41 27.73
C THR A 29 -15.01 13.29 28.06
N ASP A 30 -16.13 13.20 27.33
CA ASP A 30 -17.13 12.12 27.44
C ASP A 30 -16.70 10.86 26.68
N LEU A 31 -15.51 10.86 26.08
CA LEU A 31 -14.92 9.69 25.44
C LEU A 31 -13.99 8.93 26.39
N SER A 32 -13.96 7.60 26.23
CA SER A 32 -12.96 6.70 26.80
C SER A 32 -12.40 5.82 25.68
N ILE A 33 -11.14 6.07 25.29
CA ILE A 33 -10.49 5.44 24.14
C ILE A 33 -9.59 4.32 24.65
N THR A 34 -9.71 3.11 24.08
CA THR A 34 -8.77 2.01 24.35
C THR A 34 -8.08 1.61 23.05
N ILE A 35 -6.75 1.63 23.04
CA ILE A 35 -5.93 1.21 21.91
C ILE A 35 -5.35 -0.16 22.22
N PHE A 36 -5.63 -1.13 21.36
CA PHE A 36 -5.04 -2.47 21.44
C PHE A 36 -3.87 -2.56 20.46
N GLU A 37 -2.68 -2.86 20.95
CA GLU A 37 -1.49 -3.03 20.14
C GLU A 37 -0.77 -4.33 20.49
N ARG A 38 -0.56 -5.18 19.48
CA ARG A 38 0.11 -6.49 19.67
C ARG A 38 1.59 -6.37 20.04
N LYS A 39 2.18 -5.19 19.83
CA LYS A 39 3.58 -4.88 20.17
C LYS A 39 3.65 -3.98 21.40
N ASN A 40 4.88 -3.64 21.77
CA ASN A 40 5.17 -2.74 22.89
C ASN A 40 5.36 -1.28 22.46
N LYS A 41 4.98 -0.91 21.21
CA LYS A 41 5.25 0.40 20.64
C LYS A 41 4.13 0.85 19.70
N LEU A 42 3.77 2.13 19.78
CA LEU A 42 2.78 2.76 18.93
C LEU A 42 3.43 3.58 17.80
N GLY A 43 2.66 3.87 16.77
CA GLY A 43 2.98 4.78 15.68
C GLY A 43 3.61 4.10 14.47
N SER A 44 4.70 3.36 14.66
CA SER A 44 5.48 2.80 13.53
C SER A 44 4.75 1.70 12.73
N GLY A 45 3.89 0.93 13.39
CA GLY A 45 3.28 -0.26 12.77
C GLY A 45 4.33 -1.24 12.25
N MET A 46 3.92 -2.13 11.34
CA MET A 46 4.83 -3.08 10.70
C MET A 46 5.79 -2.38 9.70
N PRO A 47 5.32 -1.51 8.77
CA PRO A 47 6.17 -1.02 7.66
C PRO A 47 7.37 -0.20 8.09
N TYR A 48 7.28 0.49 9.23
CA TYR A 48 8.30 1.41 9.75
C TYR A 48 8.99 0.90 11.02
N SER A 49 8.94 -0.41 11.25
CA SER A 49 9.60 -1.12 12.34
C SER A 49 10.53 -2.20 11.79
N ALA A 50 11.30 -2.86 12.67
CA ALA A 50 12.18 -3.97 12.28
C ALA A 50 11.43 -5.19 11.68
N GLU A 51 10.09 -5.24 11.77
CA GLU A 51 9.29 -6.25 11.07
C GLU A 51 9.17 -5.97 9.57
N GLY A 52 9.22 -4.70 9.15
CA GLY A 52 9.06 -4.28 7.77
C GLY A 52 10.24 -3.55 7.16
N ALA A 53 11.30 -3.25 7.94
CA ALA A 53 12.43 -2.49 7.44
C ALA A 53 13.74 -2.81 8.16
N ASN A 54 14.84 -2.69 7.44
CA ASN A 54 16.20 -2.55 7.93
C ASN A 54 16.70 -1.11 7.71
N ASP A 55 17.93 -0.82 8.16
CA ASP A 55 18.54 0.52 8.05
C ASP A 55 18.69 1.02 6.60
N GLU A 56 18.86 0.10 5.64
CA GLU A 56 18.96 0.42 4.21
C GLU A 56 17.63 0.79 3.54
N HIS A 57 16.49 0.44 4.13
CA HIS A 57 15.18 0.67 3.51
C HIS A 57 14.74 2.12 3.67
N ILE A 58 14.31 2.73 2.56
CA ILE A 58 13.94 4.14 2.46
C ILE A 58 12.42 4.26 2.22
N THR A 59 11.81 5.34 2.74
CA THR A 59 10.44 5.68 2.39
C THR A 59 10.33 6.11 0.93
N ASN A 60 9.21 5.85 0.31
CA ASN A 60 8.85 6.46 -0.99
C ASN A 60 8.06 7.77 -0.82
N VAL A 61 7.84 8.21 0.42
CA VAL A 61 7.10 9.42 0.80
C VAL A 61 8.07 10.41 1.43
N SER A 62 8.00 11.68 1.04
CA SER A 62 8.75 12.80 1.63
C SER A 62 7.88 13.62 2.58
N GLY A 63 8.52 14.53 3.32
CA GLY A 63 7.85 15.30 4.39
C GLY A 63 6.66 16.13 3.93
N ASN A 64 6.70 16.69 2.71
CA ASN A 64 5.60 17.49 2.15
C ASN A 64 4.36 16.66 1.77
N GLU A 65 4.52 15.35 1.60
CA GLU A 65 3.42 14.44 1.30
C GLU A 65 2.75 13.89 2.58
N ILE A 66 3.34 14.13 3.75
CA ILE A 66 2.80 13.63 5.02
C ILE A 66 1.67 14.54 5.48
N PRO A 67 0.45 14.01 5.70
CA PRO A 67 -0.63 14.79 6.28
C PRO A 67 -0.23 15.37 7.63
N PRO A 68 -0.73 16.57 8.01
CA PRO A 68 -0.32 17.26 9.23
C PRO A 68 -0.52 16.39 10.49
N LEU A 69 0.56 16.22 11.25
CA LEU A 69 0.57 15.64 12.59
C LEU A 69 0.82 16.75 13.63
N VAL A 70 1.23 16.38 14.85
CA VAL A 70 1.45 17.38 15.92
C VAL A 70 2.63 18.30 15.62
N THR A 71 3.73 17.71 15.11
CA THR A 71 4.89 18.47 14.64
C THR A 71 5.26 18.03 13.22
N SER A 72 5.76 18.97 12.40
CA SER A 72 6.25 18.63 11.08
C SER A 72 7.46 17.71 11.15
N LEU A 73 7.68 16.89 10.10
CA LEU A 73 8.88 16.07 10.00
C LEU A 73 10.16 16.93 10.05
N ASN A 74 10.13 18.07 9.40
CA ASN A 74 11.24 19.02 9.35
C ASN A 74 11.62 19.58 10.73
N ASP A 75 10.63 19.88 11.56
CA ASP A 75 10.89 20.35 12.92
C ASP A 75 11.31 19.23 13.86
N TRP A 76 10.71 18.04 13.71
CA TRP A 76 11.09 16.88 14.50
C TRP A 76 12.56 16.45 14.24
N VAL A 77 13.03 16.47 13.01
CA VAL A 77 14.43 16.14 12.66
C VAL A 77 15.44 17.02 13.40
N LYS A 78 15.09 18.28 13.70
CA LYS A 78 15.96 19.19 14.48
C LYS A 78 16.04 18.81 15.96
N THR A 79 15.15 17.97 16.47
CA THR A 79 15.08 17.56 17.88
C THR A 79 15.75 16.24 18.19
N ILE A 80 16.08 15.42 17.18
CA ILE A 80 16.67 14.09 17.37
C ILE A 80 18.17 14.19 17.69
N SER A 81 18.70 13.15 18.36
CA SER A 81 20.09 13.12 18.80
C SER A 81 21.07 13.14 17.62
N LYS A 82 22.22 13.73 17.85
CA LYS A 82 23.32 13.74 16.88
C LYS A 82 23.72 12.33 16.46
N ASP A 83 23.79 11.38 17.40
CA ASP A 83 24.13 9.98 17.10
C ASP A 83 23.14 9.34 16.10
N THR A 84 21.85 9.66 16.23
CA THR A 84 20.83 9.20 15.29
C THR A 84 20.98 9.86 13.92
N LEU A 85 21.25 11.16 13.88
CA LEU A 85 21.52 11.89 12.63
C LEU A 85 22.76 11.33 11.92
N ASP A 86 23.84 11.11 12.66
CA ASP A 86 25.10 10.56 12.15
C ASP A 86 24.89 9.12 11.62
N LYS A 87 24.14 8.28 12.36
CA LYS A 87 23.80 6.91 11.93
C LYS A 87 23.13 6.90 10.55
N TYR A 88 22.21 7.81 10.31
CA TYR A 88 21.43 7.88 9.05
C TYR A 88 21.98 8.89 8.04
N HIS A 89 23.18 9.45 8.29
CA HIS A 89 23.84 10.43 7.43
C HIS A 89 22.95 11.65 7.09
N ILE A 90 22.21 12.14 8.08
CA ILE A 90 21.28 13.26 7.94
C ILE A 90 21.93 14.54 8.49
N ASP A 91 22.06 15.55 7.63
CA ASP A 91 22.38 16.90 8.04
C ASP A 91 21.08 17.65 8.35
N ALA A 92 20.78 17.84 9.64
CA ALA A 92 19.56 18.51 10.08
C ALA A 92 19.47 19.96 9.59
N ALA A 93 20.59 20.65 9.36
CA ALA A 93 20.62 22.03 8.86
C ALA A 93 20.24 22.11 7.35
N ARG A 94 20.44 21.04 6.62
CA ARG A 94 20.12 20.93 5.17
C ARG A 94 18.91 20.04 4.91
N PHE A 95 18.28 19.52 5.96
CA PHE A 95 17.06 18.76 5.81
C PHE A 95 15.92 19.68 5.36
N ASN A 96 15.09 19.18 4.44
CA ASN A 96 13.90 19.88 3.97
C ASN A 96 12.77 18.87 3.71
N GLU A 97 11.57 19.37 3.54
CA GLU A 97 10.33 18.59 3.40
C GLU A 97 10.29 17.64 2.19
N TYR A 98 11.11 17.89 1.16
CA TYR A 98 11.14 17.07 -0.06
C TYR A 98 12.07 15.85 0.05
N LYS A 99 12.70 15.64 1.21
CA LYS A 99 13.58 14.49 1.43
C LYS A 99 12.81 13.29 1.96
N VAL A 100 13.17 12.12 1.41
CA VAL A 100 12.76 10.82 1.94
C VAL A 100 13.68 10.41 3.08
N LEU A 101 13.19 9.56 3.98
CA LEU A 101 13.90 9.08 5.16
C LEU A 101 14.09 7.56 5.15
N PRO A 102 15.10 7.05 5.88
CA PRO A 102 15.12 5.64 6.27
C PRO A 102 13.82 5.28 7.01
N ARG A 103 13.21 4.13 6.65
CA ARG A 103 11.92 3.71 7.21
C ARG A 103 11.93 3.58 8.73
N LEU A 104 13.03 3.07 9.29
CA LEU A 104 13.16 2.95 10.75
C LEU A 104 13.20 4.31 11.46
N LEU A 105 13.83 5.31 10.84
CA LEU A 105 13.83 6.68 11.36
C LEU A 105 12.43 7.31 11.23
N PHE A 106 11.77 7.11 10.12
CA PHE A 106 10.39 7.55 9.94
C PHE A 106 9.44 6.91 10.97
N GLY A 107 9.64 5.64 11.31
CA GLY A 107 8.94 4.97 12.40
C GLY A 107 9.15 5.63 13.77
N GLN A 108 10.35 6.17 14.03
CA GLN A 108 10.62 6.95 15.24
C GLN A 108 9.82 8.27 15.24
N TYR A 109 9.73 8.94 14.09
CA TYR A 109 8.88 10.13 13.94
C TYR A 109 7.42 9.82 14.28
N LEU A 110 6.83 8.79 13.67
CA LEU A 110 5.44 8.42 13.91
C LEU A 110 5.19 8.05 15.39
N THR A 111 6.15 7.37 16.03
CA THR A 111 6.08 7.08 17.46
C THR A 111 6.10 8.36 18.29
N ALA A 112 7.00 9.30 17.99
CA ALA A 112 7.07 10.59 18.67
C ALA A 112 5.77 11.39 18.50
N GLN A 113 5.13 11.34 17.33
CA GLN A 113 3.83 11.97 17.12
C GLN A 113 2.74 11.34 17.99
N PHE A 114 2.76 10.01 18.14
CA PHE A 114 1.81 9.32 19.02
C PHE A 114 2.01 9.74 20.49
N ASP A 115 3.25 9.84 20.96
CA ASP A 115 3.59 10.27 22.31
C ASP A 115 3.11 11.72 22.58
N LEU A 116 3.26 12.62 21.58
CA LEU A 116 2.75 13.98 21.66
C LEU A 116 1.22 14.03 21.75
N LEU A 117 0.52 13.19 20.98
CA LEU A 117 -0.95 13.07 21.07
C LEU A 117 -1.40 12.52 22.42
N GLN A 118 -0.68 11.56 23.00
CA GLN A 118 -0.97 11.07 24.35
C GLN A 118 -0.79 12.17 25.40
N LYS A 119 0.24 13.03 25.24
CA LYS A 119 0.43 14.21 26.09
C LYS A 119 -0.74 15.18 25.93
N GLN A 120 -1.13 15.51 24.71
CA GLN A 120 -2.26 16.38 24.41
C GLN A 120 -3.58 15.85 25.00
N ALA A 121 -3.83 14.53 24.88
CA ALA A 121 -5.01 13.89 25.49
C ALA A 121 -5.06 14.08 27.00
N ARG A 122 -3.92 13.95 27.70
CA ARG A 122 -3.84 14.20 29.16
C ARG A 122 -4.11 15.67 29.49
N GLU A 123 -3.55 16.59 28.71
CA GLU A 123 -3.72 18.03 28.91
C GLU A 123 -5.16 18.49 28.66
N THR A 124 -5.86 17.89 27.68
CA THR A 124 -7.26 18.20 27.35
C THR A 124 -8.28 17.41 28.17
N GLY A 125 -7.84 16.45 28.97
CA GLY A 125 -8.72 15.61 29.80
C GLY A 125 -9.43 14.48 29.05
N VAL A 126 -9.03 14.19 27.81
CA VAL A 126 -9.52 13.03 27.05
C VAL A 126 -8.98 11.75 27.67
N THR A 127 -9.88 10.85 28.07
CA THR A 127 -9.48 9.58 28.70
C THR A 127 -9.02 8.59 27.63
N TYR A 128 -7.83 8.02 27.82
CA TYR A 128 -7.36 6.93 26.97
C TYR A 128 -6.58 5.88 27.77
N HIS A 129 -6.57 4.65 27.24
CA HIS A 129 -5.82 3.51 27.74
C HIS A 129 -5.11 2.83 26.58
N VAL A 130 -3.88 2.36 26.78
CA VAL A 130 -3.14 1.58 25.78
C VAL A 130 -2.88 0.18 26.36
N ARG A 131 -3.29 -0.81 25.62
CA ARG A 131 -3.03 -2.21 25.91
C ARG A 131 -1.94 -2.71 24.96
N TYR A 132 -0.70 -2.64 25.45
CA TYR A 132 0.46 -3.16 24.73
C TYR A 132 0.54 -4.69 24.85
N ASN A 133 1.25 -5.32 23.90
CA ASN A 133 1.45 -6.78 23.84
C ASN A 133 0.11 -7.54 23.90
N THR A 134 -0.94 -6.97 23.33
CA THR A 134 -2.29 -7.50 23.37
C THR A 134 -2.79 -7.74 21.96
N THR A 135 -2.91 -8.99 21.57
CA THR A 135 -3.51 -9.42 20.29
C THR A 135 -5.00 -9.60 20.47
N VAL A 136 -5.79 -8.94 19.62
CA VAL A 136 -7.23 -9.18 19.56
C VAL A 136 -7.47 -10.40 18.69
N SER A 137 -8.17 -11.39 19.25
CA SER A 137 -8.50 -12.65 18.59
C SER A 137 -9.87 -12.63 17.91
N ASP A 138 -10.86 -11.91 18.47
CA ASP A 138 -12.18 -11.83 17.88
C ASP A 138 -12.92 -10.52 18.22
N ILE A 139 -13.96 -10.22 17.42
CA ILE A 139 -14.87 -9.09 17.57
C ILE A 139 -16.30 -9.63 17.52
N ILE A 140 -17.07 -9.41 18.60
CA ILE A 140 -18.40 -9.94 18.74
C ILE A 140 -19.41 -8.80 18.82
N ASP A 141 -20.19 -8.59 17.76
CA ASP A 141 -21.25 -7.59 17.75
C ASP A 141 -22.45 -8.06 18.58
N ARG A 142 -22.99 -7.14 19.39
CA ARG A 142 -24.16 -7.33 20.25
C ARG A 142 -25.21 -6.24 19.96
N PRO A 143 -25.94 -6.35 18.86
CA PRO A 143 -26.92 -5.34 18.49
C PRO A 143 -28.01 -5.13 19.53
N GLU A 144 -28.40 -6.22 20.25
CA GLU A 144 -29.40 -6.18 21.32
C GLU A 144 -28.97 -5.35 22.56
N LYS A 145 -27.66 -5.11 22.71
CA LYS A 145 -27.06 -4.29 23.78
C LYS A 145 -26.47 -2.98 23.26
N SER A 146 -26.54 -2.74 21.95
CA SER A 146 -25.86 -1.63 21.28
C SER A 146 -24.38 -1.55 21.61
N SER A 147 -23.70 -2.70 21.71
CA SER A 147 -22.29 -2.80 22.11
C SER A 147 -21.54 -3.86 21.30
N VAL A 148 -20.22 -3.81 21.39
CA VAL A 148 -19.29 -4.76 20.75
C VAL A 148 -18.34 -5.30 21.81
N ILE A 149 -18.13 -6.60 21.85
CA ILE A 149 -17.11 -7.24 22.68
C ILE A 149 -15.83 -7.41 21.86
N ILE A 150 -14.72 -7.02 22.44
CA ILE A 150 -13.38 -7.34 21.98
C ILE A 150 -12.84 -8.48 22.83
N GLU A 151 -12.46 -9.56 22.17
CA GLU A 151 -11.81 -10.70 22.82
C GLU A 151 -10.32 -10.72 22.44
N THR A 152 -9.46 -10.97 23.42
CA THR A 152 -8.01 -11.06 23.26
C THR A 152 -7.54 -12.52 23.30
N GLU A 153 -6.33 -12.82 22.79
CA GLU A 153 -5.80 -14.19 22.72
C GLU A 153 -5.71 -14.89 24.09
N ASP A 154 -5.58 -14.13 25.17
CA ASP A 154 -5.61 -14.64 26.55
C ASP A 154 -7.03 -14.87 27.10
N GLY A 155 -8.05 -14.64 26.28
CA GLY A 155 -9.46 -14.88 26.60
C GLY A 155 -10.13 -13.75 27.39
N GLU A 156 -9.46 -12.61 27.61
CA GLU A 156 -10.10 -11.45 28.24
C GLU A 156 -11.12 -10.82 27.28
N GLN A 157 -12.28 -10.45 27.81
CA GLN A 157 -13.33 -9.77 27.08
C GLN A 157 -13.57 -8.37 27.63
N SER A 158 -13.64 -7.39 26.73
CA SER A 158 -13.92 -5.99 27.05
C SER A 158 -15.02 -5.44 26.13
N GLU A 159 -15.93 -4.66 26.70
CA GLU A 159 -17.11 -4.14 26.01
C GLU A 159 -16.93 -2.68 25.60
N PHE A 160 -17.31 -2.35 24.35
CA PHE A 160 -17.19 -1.02 23.73
C PHE A 160 -18.49 -0.62 23.01
N ASP A 161 -18.68 0.69 22.87
CA ASP A 161 -19.79 1.23 22.09
C ASP A 161 -19.44 1.31 20.60
N HIS A 162 -18.16 1.56 20.29
CA HIS A 162 -17.64 1.54 18.91
C HIS A 162 -16.26 0.89 18.81
N VAL A 163 -16.01 0.25 17.68
CA VAL A 163 -14.74 -0.41 17.36
C VAL A 163 -14.26 0.05 15.99
N ILE A 164 -13.00 0.48 15.90
CA ILE A 164 -12.35 0.91 14.67
C ILE A 164 -11.19 -0.04 14.41
N ILE A 165 -11.29 -0.79 13.31
CA ILE A 165 -10.32 -1.82 12.93
C ILE A 165 -9.22 -1.15 12.10
N CYS A 166 -8.04 -0.94 12.71
CA CYS A 166 -6.86 -0.31 12.13
C CYS A 166 -5.70 -1.33 11.99
N THR A 167 -6.01 -2.63 11.92
CA THR A 167 -5.00 -3.68 11.80
C THR A 167 -4.27 -3.55 10.46
N GLY A 168 -2.96 -3.79 10.50
CA GLY A 168 -2.09 -3.65 9.34
C GLY A 168 -1.98 -4.92 8.51
N HIS A 169 -0.85 -5.01 7.79
CA HIS A 169 -0.53 -6.13 6.91
C HIS A 169 -0.49 -7.48 7.61
N ASN A 170 -1.00 -8.48 6.91
CA ASN A 170 -0.93 -9.89 7.29
C ASN A 170 -0.56 -10.70 6.05
N TRP A 171 0.66 -11.27 6.03
CA TRP A 171 1.10 -12.16 4.96
C TRP A 171 0.76 -13.60 5.33
N PRO A 172 -0.17 -14.26 4.60
CA PRO A 172 -0.41 -15.67 4.77
C PRO A 172 0.87 -16.46 4.46
N ARG A 173 1.30 -17.32 5.38
CA ARG A 173 2.40 -18.25 5.17
C ARG A 173 1.87 -19.50 4.47
N LYS A 174 2.45 -19.84 3.32
CA LYS A 174 2.09 -21.04 2.54
C LYS A 174 3.16 -22.11 2.64
N HIS A 175 4.39 -21.74 2.35
CA HIS A 175 5.52 -22.68 2.25
C HIS A 175 6.69 -22.29 3.15
N GLU A 176 6.76 -21.04 3.58
CA GLU A 176 7.81 -20.55 4.49
C GLU A 176 7.78 -21.31 5.83
N GLY A 177 8.93 -21.89 6.20
CA GLY A 177 9.08 -22.72 7.38
C GLY A 177 8.84 -24.22 7.15
N SER A 178 8.14 -24.61 6.08
CA SER A 178 7.98 -26.01 5.65
C SER A 178 8.95 -26.40 4.53
N VAL A 179 9.31 -25.46 3.67
CA VAL A 179 10.29 -25.63 2.59
C VAL A 179 11.55 -24.79 2.88
N PRO A 180 12.74 -25.40 2.97
CA PRO A 180 13.98 -24.65 3.22
C PRO A 180 14.22 -23.59 2.15
N ASN A 181 14.67 -22.39 2.53
CA ASN A 181 15.00 -21.28 1.63
C ASN A 181 13.85 -20.85 0.69
N TYR A 182 12.62 -21.14 1.03
CA TYR A 182 11.43 -20.62 0.40
C TYR A 182 10.83 -19.53 1.30
N PHE A 183 10.72 -18.31 0.79
CA PHE A 183 10.21 -17.17 1.55
C PHE A 183 8.93 -16.64 0.89
N ASP A 184 7.79 -16.71 1.59
CA ASP A 184 6.49 -16.20 1.13
C ASP A 184 6.43 -14.66 1.10
N SER A 185 7.39 -13.99 1.73
CA SER A 185 7.60 -12.55 1.66
C SER A 185 9.03 -12.20 2.07
N PRO A 186 9.58 -11.01 1.77
CA PRO A 186 10.88 -10.59 2.29
C PRO A 186 10.86 -10.16 3.76
N TYR A 187 9.68 -10.09 4.40
CA TYR A 187 9.53 -9.55 5.76
C TYR A 187 9.34 -10.63 6.82
N PRO A 188 9.93 -10.45 8.02
CA PRO A 188 10.86 -9.38 8.40
C PRO A 188 12.20 -9.50 7.65
N PRO A 189 12.81 -8.37 7.22
CA PRO A 189 13.97 -8.42 6.32
C PRO A 189 15.22 -9.05 6.93
N VAL A 190 15.29 -9.14 8.25
CA VAL A 190 16.40 -9.83 8.94
C VAL A 190 16.55 -11.30 8.51
N LYS A 191 15.48 -11.97 8.08
CA LYS A 191 15.56 -13.36 7.57
C LYS A 191 16.32 -13.49 6.25
N LEU A 192 16.48 -12.37 5.52
CA LEU A 192 17.28 -12.29 4.29
C LEU A 192 18.74 -11.88 4.56
N ALA A 193 19.20 -11.88 5.80
CA ALA A 193 20.60 -11.70 6.17
C ALA A 193 21.42 -12.94 5.80
N LEU A 194 21.39 -13.34 4.53
CA LEU A 194 21.91 -14.59 4.00
C LEU A 194 23.21 -14.36 3.21
N LYS A 195 24.21 -15.18 3.48
CA LYS A 195 25.43 -15.27 2.65
C LYS A 195 25.27 -16.44 1.69
N LEU A 196 25.14 -16.13 0.41
CA LEU A 196 24.74 -17.07 -0.62
C LEU A 196 25.78 -17.13 -1.72
N ASN A 197 26.03 -18.35 -2.25
CA ASN A 197 26.92 -18.56 -3.39
C ASN A 197 26.20 -19.31 -4.52
N HIS A 198 25.00 -18.83 -4.86
CA HIS A 198 24.15 -19.36 -5.96
C HIS A 198 23.13 -18.30 -6.37
N PRO A 199 22.50 -18.44 -7.54
CA PRO A 199 21.42 -17.56 -7.98
C PRO A 199 20.19 -17.64 -7.06
N VAL A 200 19.60 -16.48 -6.76
CA VAL A 200 18.38 -16.31 -5.97
C VAL A 200 17.25 -15.86 -6.88
N ALA A 201 16.14 -16.57 -6.88
CA ALA A 201 14.93 -16.12 -7.57
C ALA A 201 14.15 -15.12 -6.72
N ILE A 202 13.83 -13.98 -7.30
CA ILE A 202 13.01 -12.93 -6.72
C ILE A 202 11.78 -12.75 -7.62
N LYS A 203 10.59 -13.06 -7.11
CA LYS A 203 9.34 -12.86 -7.83
C LYS A 203 8.84 -11.44 -7.66
N GLY A 204 8.86 -10.67 -8.75
CA GLY A 204 8.49 -9.24 -8.77
C GLY A 204 9.69 -8.31 -8.92
N SER A 205 9.42 -7.04 -9.21
CA SER A 205 10.44 -5.99 -9.41
C SER A 205 10.10 -4.67 -8.72
N SER A 206 8.97 -4.57 -8.02
CA SER A 206 8.52 -3.34 -7.37
C SER A 206 9.19 -3.14 -5.99
N LEU A 207 8.70 -2.21 -5.19
CA LEU A 207 9.27 -1.77 -3.91
C LEU A 207 9.65 -2.94 -2.97
N THR A 208 8.80 -3.97 -2.89
CA THR A 208 9.05 -5.16 -2.07
C THR A 208 10.28 -5.95 -2.56
N ALA A 209 10.46 -6.08 -3.87
CA ALA A 209 11.63 -6.72 -4.45
C ALA A 209 12.90 -5.88 -4.24
N VAL A 210 12.80 -4.57 -4.36
CA VAL A 210 13.91 -3.64 -4.11
C VAL A 210 14.40 -3.76 -2.66
N ASP A 211 13.50 -3.89 -1.69
CA ASP A 211 13.87 -4.11 -0.29
C ASP A 211 14.65 -5.43 -0.11
N ALA A 212 14.17 -6.53 -0.69
CA ALA A 212 14.85 -7.82 -0.65
C ALA A 212 16.25 -7.76 -1.29
N ILE A 213 16.36 -7.15 -2.47
CA ILE A 213 17.61 -6.96 -3.21
C ILE A 213 18.62 -6.16 -2.37
N ARG A 214 18.19 -5.05 -1.79
CA ARG A 214 19.04 -4.18 -0.98
C ARG A 214 19.60 -4.89 0.25
N THR A 215 18.77 -5.70 0.91
CA THR A 215 19.21 -6.52 2.04
C THR A 215 20.19 -7.60 1.58
N LEU A 216 19.84 -8.43 0.60
CA LEU A 216 20.72 -9.50 0.11
C LEU A 216 22.06 -8.96 -0.38
N ALA A 217 22.09 -7.86 -1.10
CA ALA A 217 23.31 -7.25 -1.62
C ALA A 217 24.31 -6.94 -0.52
N ARG A 218 23.86 -6.40 0.63
CA ARG A 218 24.73 -6.04 1.75
C ARG A 218 25.37 -7.22 2.47
N TYR A 219 24.76 -8.39 2.38
CA TYR A 219 25.33 -9.62 2.96
C TYR A 219 26.23 -10.39 1.99
N ASN A 220 26.29 -9.97 0.72
CA ASN A 220 27.04 -10.68 -0.34
C ASN A 220 28.04 -9.78 -1.08
N GLY A 221 28.24 -8.54 -0.65
CA GLY A 221 29.19 -7.59 -1.23
C GLY A 221 29.16 -6.23 -0.56
N THR A 222 29.81 -5.26 -1.18
CA THR A 222 29.89 -3.86 -0.70
C THR A 222 29.51 -2.88 -1.79
N PHE A 223 28.90 -1.77 -1.36
CA PHE A 223 28.68 -0.59 -2.19
C PHE A 223 29.74 0.46 -1.86
N ASP A 224 30.46 0.95 -2.85
CA ASP A 224 31.47 1.97 -2.72
C ASP A 224 31.27 3.05 -3.78
N LYS A 225 31.86 4.25 -3.57
CA LYS A 225 31.83 5.33 -4.55
C LYS A 225 33.21 5.55 -5.17
N ASP A 226 33.22 5.72 -6.47
CA ASP A 226 34.43 6.11 -7.20
C ASP A 226 34.81 7.59 -6.91
N LYS A 227 35.95 8.02 -7.44
CA LYS A 227 36.47 9.41 -7.31
C LYS A 227 35.53 10.48 -7.85
N ASN A 228 34.56 10.09 -8.69
CA ASN A 228 33.54 10.99 -9.27
C ASN A 228 32.21 10.92 -8.50
N GLY A 229 32.16 10.12 -7.42
CA GLY A 229 30.95 9.92 -6.60
C GLY A 229 29.96 8.90 -7.18
N LYS A 230 30.30 8.20 -8.28
CA LYS A 230 29.45 7.18 -8.87
C LYS A 230 29.49 5.91 -8.01
N LEU A 231 28.30 5.39 -7.67
CA LEU A 231 28.16 4.15 -6.91
C LEU A 231 28.54 2.94 -7.78
N PHE A 232 29.26 2.00 -7.19
CA PHE A 232 29.52 0.68 -7.76
C PHE A 232 29.40 -0.40 -6.69
N TYR A 233 29.17 -1.63 -7.11
CA TYR A 233 29.04 -2.78 -6.25
C TYR A 233 30.16 -3.78 -6.51
N THR A 234 30.75 -4.30 -5.42
CA THR A 234 31.78 -5.35 -5.47
C THR A 234 31.29 -6.58 -4.70
N PRO A 235 30.98 -7.70 -5.38
CA PRO A 235 30.62 -8.94 -4.70
C PRO A 235 31.79 -9.48 -3.88
N PHE A 236 31.49 -10.17 -2.78
CA PHE A 236 32.54 -10.82 -1.99
C PHE A 236 33.19 -11.95 -2.79
N ALA A 237 34.52 -12.00 -2.78
CA ALA A 237 35.30 -13.06 -3.45
C ALA A 237 34.95 -14.48 -2.97
N SER A 238 34.39 -14.61 -1.76
CA SER A 238 33.93 -15.89 -1.20
C SER A 238 32.58 -16.35 -1.77
N HIS A 239 31.87 -15.50 -2.52
CA HIS A 239 30.55 -15.78 -3.10
C HIS A 239 30.52 -15.45 -4.61
N PRO A 240 31.40 -16.05 -5.44
CA PRO A 240 31.54 -15.69 -6.86
C PRO A 240 30.28 -16.01 -7.70
N ASP A 241 29.45 -16.96 -7.26
CA ASP A 241 28.25 -17.38 -7.97
C ASP A 241 26.97 -16.69 -7.46
N PHE A 242 27.12 -15.73 -6.52
CA PHE A 242 25.98 -14.97 -6.04
C PHE A 242 25.38 -14.10 -7.13
N LYS A 243 24.08 -14.28 -7.35
CA LYS A 243 23.31 -13.54 -8.34
C LYS A 243 21.87 -13.40 -7.87
N MET A 244 21.23 -12.30 -8.16
CA MET A 244 19.81 -12.06 -7.93
C MET A 244 19.10 -11.98 -9.28
N VAL A 245 18.03 -12.74 -9.45
CA VAL A 245 17.26 -12.84 -10.70
C VAL A 245 15.82 -12.43 -10.40
N MET A 246 15.44 -11.23 -10.82
CA MET A 246 14.05 -10.78 -10.77
C MET A 246 13.22 -11.44 -11.87
N HIS A 247 12.07 -11.96 -11.49
CA HIS A 247 11.10 -12.56 -12.41
C HIS A 247 9.85 -11.68 -12.42
N THR A 248 9.55 -11.05 -13.55
CA THR A 248 8.43 -10.12 -13.69
C THR A 248 7.55 -10.48 -14.86
N ARG A 249 6.27 -10.12 -14.79
CA ARG A 249 5.31 -10.47 -15.87
C ARG A 249 5.71 -9.87 -17.21
N ASN A 250 6.11 -8.61 -17.22
CA ASN A 250 6.33 -7.82 -18.44
C ASN A 250 7.76 -7.24 -18.58
N GLY A 251 8.71 -7.67 -17.74
CA GLY A 251 10.11 -7.21 -17.86
C GLY A 251 10.36 -5.76 -17.40
N MET A 252 9.48 -5.16 -16.63
CA MET A 252 9.59 -3.74 -16.26
C MET A 252 10.13 -3.52 -14.84
N LEU A 253 10.84 -2.41 -14.68
CA LEU A 253 11.25 -1.84 -13.39
C LEU A 253 10.35 -0.65 -13.01
N PRO A 254 10.18 -0.36 -11.71
CA PRO A 254 9.46 0.82 -11.25
C PRO A 254 10.15 2.11 -11.72
N ALA A 255 9.34 3.14 -11.92
CA ALA A 255 9.84 4.50 -12.19
C ALA A 255 10.70 5.03 -11.04
N VAL A 256 11.46 6.07 -11.30
CA VAL A 256 12.29 6.74 -10.29
C VAL A 256 11.50 7.92 -9.70
N ARG A 257 11.56 8.06 -8.37
CA ARG A 257 10.93 9.16 -7.65
C ARG A 257 11.45 10.51 -8.18
N PHE A 258 10.53 11.37 -8.51
CA PHE A 258 10.77 12.75 -8.98
C PHE A 258 10.33 13.76 -7.90
N HIS A 259 10.46 15.06 -8.17
CA HIS A 259 9.95 16.11 -7.28
C HIS A 259 8.42 16.15 -7.34
N LEU A 260 7.78 16.01 -6.17
CA LEU A 260 6.35 16.19 -6.02
C LEU A 260 6.09 17.54 -5.33
N GLU A 261 5.16 18.33 -5.88
CA GLU A 261 4.91 19.67 -5.38
C GLU A 261 4.03 19.64 -4.13
N ASP A 262 2.95 18.84 -4.13
CA ASP A 262 1.95 18.81 -3.07
C ASP A 262 1.50 17.40 -2.69
N SER A 263 0.84 17.26 -1.53
CA SER A 263 0.09 16.06 -1.16
C SER A 263 -1.13 15.89 -2.07
N HIS A 264 -1.47 14.64 -2.40
CA HIS A 264 -2.67 14.33 -3.21
C HIS A 264 -3.96 14.85 -2.57
N LEU A 265 -4.05 14.88 -1.23
CA LEU A 265 -5.19 15.44 -0.47
C LEU A 265 -5.44 16.93 -0.71
N LEU A 266 -4.43 17.68 -1.12
CA LEU A 266 -4.52 19.12 -1.35
C LEU A 266 -4.81 19.46 -2.82
N ASN A 267 -5.05 18.46 -3.67
CA ASN A 267 -5.26 18.69 -5.08
C ASN A 267 -6.73 19.09 -5.36
N ASP A 268 -6.93 20.30 -5.84
CA ASP A 268 -8.24 20.88 -6.15
C ASP A 268 -8.94 20.18 -7.35
N SER A 269 -8.22 19.33 -8.08
CA SER A 269 -8.80 18.59 -9.22
C SER A 269 -9.67 17.39 -8.80
N LEU A 270 -9.58 16.94 -7.54
CA LEU A 270 -10.35 15.80 -7.06
C LEU A 270 -11.86 16.08 -7.10
N LEU A 271 -12.62 15.10 -7.60
CA LEU A 271 -14.07 15.13 -7.57
C LEU A 271 -14.60 15.25 -6.13
N SER A 272 -15.45 16.22 -5.89
CA SER A 272 -16.15 16.37 -4.62
C SER A 272 -17.17 15.25 -4.41
N LYS A 273 -17.53 14.99 -3.15
CA LYS A 273 -18.56 14.01 -2.79
C LYS A 273 -19.91 14.30 -3.48
N ASP A 274 -20.24 15.56 -3.70
CA ASP A 274 -21.50 15.94 -4.34
C ASP A 274 -21.44 15.72 -5.85
N GLU A 275 -20.32 16.04 -6.53
CA GLU A 275 -20.13 15.70 -7.95
C GLU A 275 -20.19 14.19 -8.19
N ILE A 276 -19.59 13.38 -7.32
CA ILE A 276 -19.68 11.92 -7.37
C ILE A 276 -21.13 11.46 -7.25
N LYS A 277 -21.88 11.95 -6.27
CA LYS A 277 -23.30 11.61 -6.08
C LYS A 277 -24.18 12.02 -7.26
N ASP A 278 -23.96 13.20 -7.80
CA ASP A 278 -24.74 13.70 -8.93
C ASP A 278 -24.45 12.90 -10.20
N HIS A 279 -23.18 12.52 -10.42
CA HIS A 279 -22.82 11.63 -11.53
C HIS A 279 -23.48 10.25 -11.38
N ILE A 280 -23.40 9.62 -10.19
CA ILE A 280 -24.04 8.32 -9.91
C ILE A 280 -25.54 8.36 -10.21
N LYS A 281 -26.24 9.42 -9.80
CA LYS A 281 -27.68 9.59 -10.10
C LYS A 281 -27.96 9.71 -11.59
N ALA A 282 -27.09 10.38 -12.33
CA ALA A 282 -27.24 10.61 -13.77
C ALA A 282 -26.80 9.40 -14.62
N ASN A 283 -26.08 8.44 -14.04
CA ASN A 283 -25.45 7.30 -14.72
C ASN A 283 -25.93 5.95 -14.14
N ASP A 284 -27.24 5.75 -14.05
CA ASP A 284 -27.89 4.49 -13.67
C ASP A 284 -27.40 3.88 -12.33
N GLY A 285 -26.94 4.71 -11.42
CA GLY A 285 -26.46 4.29 -10.11
C GLY A 285 -24.98 3.92 -10.05
N PHE A 286 -24.21 4.19 -11.11
CA PHE A 286 -22.77 3.91 -11.19
C PHE A 286 -21.95 5.17 -11.36
N LEU A 287 -20.76 5.17 -10.77
CA LEU A 287 -19.69 6.09 -11.11
C LEU A 287 -18.91 5.53 -12.31
N SER A 288 -18.68 6.34 -13.34
CA SER A 288 -17.95 5.90 -14.52
C SER A 288 -16.44 6.12 -14.36
N LEU A 289 -15.64 5.11 -14.71
CA LEU A 289 -14.18 5.23 -14.74
C LEU A 289 -13.71 6.25 -15.78
N ASP A 290 -14.40 6.34 -16.93
CA ASP A 290 -14.09 7.34 -17.96
C ASP A 290 -14.37 8.77 -17.47
N TYR A 291 -15.42 8.97 -16.65
CA TYR A 291 -15.69 10.28 -16.04
C TYR A 291 -14.61 10.71 -15.07
N ILE A 292 -14.12 9.80 -14.21
CA ILE A 292 -13.01 10.08 -13.29
C ILE A 292 -11.73 10.39 -14.10
N PHE A 293 -11.43 9.61 -15.15
CA PHE A 293 -10.26 9.83 -15.98
C PHE A 293 -10.28 11.19 -16.67
N GLU A 294 -11.44 11.63 -17.17
CA GLU A 294 -11.59 12.94 -17.77
C GLU A 294 -11.42 14.07 -16.73
N ARG A 295 -12.11 13.97 -15.58
CA ARG A 295 -12.18 15.04 -14.57
C ARG A 295 -10.90 15.17 -13.73
N ASP A 296 -10.36 14.05 -13.24
CA ASP A 296 -9.25 14.07 -12.28
C ASP A 296 -7.89 13.90 -12.95
N PHE A 297 -7.85 13.62 -14.27
CA PHE A 297 -6.60 13.46 -15.00
C PHE A 297 -6.48 14.40 -16.20
N LYS A 298 -7.36 14.30 -17.20
CA LYS A 298 -7.21 15.08 -18.45
C LYS A 298 -7.44 16.57 -18.26
N LEU A 299 -8.47 16.99 -17.54
CA LEU A 299 -8.78 18.41 -17.37
C LEU A 299 -7.66 19.19 -16.63
N PRO A 300 -7.07 18.68 -15.54
CA PRO A 300 -5.91 19.34 -14.93
C PRO A 300 -4.71 19.44 -15.86
N ILE A 301 -4.47 18.42 -16.70
CA ILE A 301 -3.40 18.43 -17.69
C ILE A 301 -3.68 19.51 -18.77
N GLN A 302 -4.93 19.70 -19.18
CA GLN A 302 -5.30 20.74 -20.13
C GLN A 302 -4.87 22.13 -19.66
N GLU A 303 -4.99 22.42 -18.37
CA GLU A 303 -4.64 23.72 -17.80
C GLU A 303 -3.12 23.93 -17.70
N LYS A 304 -2.39 22.91 -17.25
CA LYS A 304 -0.95 23.06 -16.94
C LYS A 304 -0.01 22.61 -18.05
N GLU A 305 -0.40 21.61 -18.85
CA GLU A 305 0.41 21.05 -19.95
C GLU A 305 -0.42 20.90 -21.24
N PRO A 306 -0.88 22.01 -21.85
CA PRO A 306 -1.78 21.96 -23.01
C PRO A 306 -1.20 21.20 -24.22
N GLU A 307 0.12 21.22 -24.42
CA GLU A 307 0.77 20.47 -25.50
C GLU A 307 0.69 18.95 -25.28
N PHE A 308 0.73 18.50 -24.04
CA PHE A 308 0.56 17.09 -23.71
C PHE A 308 -0.93 16.70 -23.78
N TYR A 309 -1.82 17.58 -23.30
CA TYR A 309 -3.27 17.38 -23.42
C TYR A 309 -3.70 17.17 -24.87
N GLU A 310 -3.21 17.96 -25.83
CA GLU A 310 -3.53 17.80 -27.27
C GLU A 310 -3.20 16.40 -27.80
N LYS A 311 -2.24 15.70 -27.21
CA LYS A 311 -1.87 14.34 -27.59
C LYS A 311 -2.82 13.28 -27.01
N ILE A 312 -3.43 13.55 -25.84
CA ILE A 312 -4.19 12.55 -25.09
C ILE A 312 -5.70 12.83 -25.04
N LYS A 313 -6.16 14.03 -25.47
CA LYS A 313 -7.56 14.47 -25.32
C LYS A 313 -8.59 13.51 -25.90
N ASP A 314 -8.28 12.93 -27.06
CA ASP A 314 -9.18 12.02 -27.78
C ASP A 314 -8.96 10.53 -27.39
N MET A 315 -7.95 10.22 -26.55
CA MET A 315 -7.66 8.86 -26.13
C MET A 315 -8.67 8.38 -25.08
N ARG A 316 -9.10 7.15 -25.21
CA ARG A 316 -9.72 6.41 -24.12
C ARG A 316 -8.67 6.03 -23.08
N LEU A 317 -9.11 5.63 -21.89
CA LEU A 317 -8.22 5.20 -20.81
C LEU A 317 -7.26 4.11 -21.26
N GLU A 318 -7.77 3.08 -21.95
CA GLU A 318 -6.98 1.95 -22.43
C GLU A 318 -5.91 2.39 -23.43
N GLU A 319 -6.27 3.23 -24.41
CA GLU A 319 -5.34 3.75 -25.40
C GLU A 319 -4.22 4.60 -24.76
N PHE A 320 -4.57 5.40 -23.75
CA PHE A 320 -3.59 6.16 -22.99
C PHE A 320 -2.61 5.20 -22.27
N VAL A 321 -3.14 4.20 -21.58
CA VAL A 321 -2.32 3.22 -20.86
C VAL A 321 -1.43 2.45 -21.82
N ASP A 322 -1.97 1.92 -22.92
CA ASP A 322 -1.23 1.16 -23.93
C ASP A 322 -0.07 2.00 -24.50
N ASN A 323 -0.32 3.28 -24.81
CA ASN A 323 0.74 4.18 -25.28
C ASN A 323 1.85 4.42 -24.24
N MET A 324 1.49 4.59 -22.96
CA MET A 324 2.48 4.79 -21.89
C MET A 324 3.27 3.51 -21.59
N MET A 325 2.62 2.35 -21.69
CA MET A 325 3.26 1.04 -21.48
C MET A 325 4.18 0.67 -22.65
N ALA A 326 3.74 0.86 -23.90
CA ALA A 326 4.52 0.53 -25.09
C ALA A 326 5.89 1.23 -25.10
N LEU A 327 5.94 2.51 -24.70
CA LEU A 327 7.21 3.25 -24.55
C LEU A 327 8.18 2.61 -23.54
N ARG A 328 7.64 1.90 -22.55
CA ARG A 328 8.43 1.21 -21.51
C ARG A 328 8.84 -0.20 -21.93
N GLU A 329 8.00 -0.88 -22.72
CA GLU A 329 8.23 -2.24 -23.21
C GLU A 329 9.30 -2.32 -24.31
N GLU A 330 9.43 -1.25 -25.12
CA GLU A 330 10.41 -1.18 -26.22
C GLU A 330 11.87 -1.02 -25.75
N LEU A 331 12.09 -0.59 -24.51
CA LEU A 331 13.42 -0.25 -24.00
C LEU A 331 13.93 -1.31 -23.03
N ASP A 332 15.25 -1.55 -23.06
CA ASP A 332 15.88 -2.32 -21.99
C ASP A 332 15.57 -1.69 -20.63
N PRO A 333 15.09 -2.47 -19.63
CA PRO A 333 14.59 -1.96 -18.36
C PRO A 333 15.65 -1.18 -17.56
N PHE A 334 16.93 -1.54 -17.63
CA PHE A 334 17.99 -0.84 -16.92
C PHE A 334 18.45 0.42 -17.68
N LEU A 335 18.37 0.43 -19.00
CA LEU A 335 18.56 1.67 -19.78
C LEU A 335 17.44 2.67 -19.51
N LEU A 336 16.18 2.20 -19.44
CA LEU A 336 15.05 3.03 -19.08
C LEU A 336 15.18 3.57 -17.65
N LEU A 337 15.52 2.72 -16.68
CA LEU A 337 15.76 3.13 -15.28
C LEU A 337 16.84 4.23 -15.20
N LYS A 338 17.91 4.10 -15.96
CA LYS A 338 18.98 5.12 -16.04
C LYS A 338 18.48 6.44 -16.64
N ALA A 339 17.64 6.38 -17.67
CA ALA A 339 17.06 7.58 -18.28
C ALA A 339 16.08 8.28 -17.33
N GLU A 340 15.21 7.53 -16.66
CA GLU A 340 14.27 8.04 -15.65
C GLU A 340 14.99 8.59 -14.42
N TYR A 341 16.10 7.98 -14.00
CA TYR A 341 16.94 8.53 -12.95
C TYR A 341 17.45 9.93 -13.33
N ALA A 342 17.96 10.11 -14.55
CA ALA A 342 18.41 11.41 -15.02
C ALA A 342 17.26 12.43 -15.17
N GLU A 343 16.06 11.99 -15.52
CA GLU A 343 14.86 12.83 -15.56
C GLU A 343 14.46 13.27 -14.15
N ALA A 344 14.41 12.34 -13.20
CA ALA A 344 14.09 12.59 -11.80
C ALA A 344 15.09 13.55 -11.13
N GLU A 345 16.40 13.40 -11.39
CA GLU A 345 17.43 14.32 -10.92
C GLU A 345 17.21 15.75 -11.45
N ARG A 346 16.84 15.91 -12.72
CA ARG A 346 16.48 17.21 -13.28
C ARG A 346 15.24 17.80 -12.61
N SER A 347 14.20 16.99 -12.41
CA SER A 347 12.97 17.37 -11.73
C SER A 347 13.26 17.89 -10.32
N ILE A 348 14.02 17.14 -9.50
CA ILE A 348 14.40 17.52 -8.14
C ILE A 348 15.27 18.79 -8.13
N LYS A 349 16.26 18.87 -9.01
CA LYS A 349 17.17 20.02 -9.11
C LYS A 349 16.44 21.32 -9.42
N HIS A 350 15.45 21.25 -10.31
CA HIS A 350 14.68 22.42 -10.73
C HIS A 350 13.42 22.64 -9.89
N LYS A 351 13.13 21.74 -8.93
CA LYS A 351 11.90 21.73 -8.13
C LYS A 351 10.66 21.83 -9.02
N LYS A 352 10.63 21.03 -10.06
CA LYS A 352 9.53 20.97 -11.02
C LYS A 352 9.08 19.53 -11.18
N SER A 353 7.81 19.27 -10.91
CA SER A 353 7.19 17.95 -11.07
C SER A 353 7.21 17.48 -12.54
N ILE A 354 7.11 16.17 -12.72
CA ILE A 354 6.75 15.55 -13.99
C ILE A 354 5.23 15.42 -13.97
N TYR A 355 4.54 16.43 -14.46
CA TYR A 355 3.15 16.70 -14.12
C TYR A 355 2.19 15.56 -14.47
N TRP A 356 2.33 14.91 -15.62
CA TRP A 356 1.46 13.78 -15.96
C TRP A 356 1.63 12.57 -15.01
N LYS A 357 2.85 12.33 -14.50
CA LYS A 357 3.11 11.29 -13.49
C LYS A 357 2.50 11.68 -12.14
N GLU A 358 2.58 12.94 -11.76
CA GLU A 358 1.92 13.47 -10.57
C GLU A 358 0.41 13.31 -10.66
N MET A 359 -0.19 13.70 -11.79
CA MET A 359 -1.64 13.54 -12.02
C MET A 359 -2.08 12.08 -12.06
N LEU A 360 -1.23 11.15 -12.47
CA LEU A 360 -1.50 9.71 -12.35
C LEU A 360 -1.57 9.27 -10.88
N GLY A 361 -0.74 9.84 -10.00
CA GLY A 361 -0.82 9.64 -8.55
C GLY A 361 -2.10 10.20 -7.96
N VAL A 362 -2.52 11.39 -8.39
CA VAL A 362 -3.80 12.00 -8.01
C VAL A 362 -4.98 11.13 -8.46
N LEU A 363 -4.95 10.64 -9.70
CA LEU A 363 -5.97 9.73 -10.23
C LEU A 363 -6.04 8.42 -9.43
N SER A 364 -4.89 7.84 -9.07
CA SER A 364 -4.81 6.65 -8.23
C SER A 364 -5.46 6.89 -6.86
N PHE A 365 -5.14 7.99 -6.22
CA PHE A 365 -5.74 8.39 -4.94
C PHE A 365 -7.26 8.65 -5.08
N ALA A 366 -7.68 9.34 -6.15
CA ALA A 366 -9.08 9.65 -6.42
C ALA A 366 -9.98 8.42 -6.51
N LEU A 367 -9.43 7.27 -6.91
CA LEU A 367 -10.16 6.00 -7.05
C LEU A 367 -10.40 5.27 -5.72
N ASN A 368 -9.66 5.59 -4.67
CA ASN A 368 -9.72 4.83 -3.41
C ASN A 368 -11.07 4.89 -2.72
N TYR A 369 -11.67 6.07 -2.64
CA TYR A 369 -12.95 6.24 -1.95
C TYR A 369 -14.15 5.81 -2.80
N PRO A 370 -14.28 6.25 -4.06
CA PRO A 370 -15.49 6.02 -4.84
C PRO A 370 -15.48 4.69 -5.62
N ALA A 371 -14.41 3.91 -5.63
CA ALA A 371 -14.30 2.69 -6.43
C ALA A 371 -15.42 1.66 -6.16
N LYS A 372 -16.01 1.65 -4.97
CA LYS A 372 -17.18 0.81 -4.65
C LYS A 372 -18.44 1.18 -5.43
N HIS A 373 -18.48 2.36 -6.04
CA HIS A 373 -19.59 2.83 -6.89
C HIS A 373 -19.32 2.57 -8.38
N LEU A 374 -18.16 2.04 -8.75
CA LEU A 374 -17.90 1.57 -10.11
C LEU A 374 -18.80 0.37 -10.44
N SER A 375 -19.12 0.19 -11.72
CA SER A 375 -19.64 -1.08 -12.18
C SER A 375 -18.60 -2.19 -12.12
N ALA A 376 -19.01 -3.45 -12.16
CA ALA A 376 -18.08 -4.58 -12.23
C ALA A 376 -17.21 -4.52 -13.50
N GLU A 377 -17.75 -4.01 -14.61
CA GLU A 377 -17.02 -3.79 -15.85
C GLU A 377 -15.91 -2.75 -15.66
N ASP A 378 -16.23 -1.60 -15.09
CA ASP A 378 -15.26 -0.53 -14.87
C ASP A 378 -14.19 -0.92 -13.86
N MET A 379 -14.54 -1.69 -12.82
CA MET A 379 -13.53 -2.26 -11.90
C MET A 379 -12.58 -3.22 -12.63
N GLN A 380 -13.08 -4.05 -13.53
CA GLN A 380 -12.22 -4.92 -14.34
C GLN A 380 -11.30 -4.12 -15.27
N ARG A 381 -11.80 -3.06 -15.90
CA ARG A 381 -11.00 -2.11 -16.71
C ARG A 381 -9.91 -1.46 -15.86
N LEU A 382 -10.25 -0.98 -14.66
CA LEU A 382 -9.30 -0.42 -13.70
C LEU A 382 -8.20 -1.41 -13.38
N GLN A 383 -8.55 -2.64 -13.01
CA GLN A 383 -7.60 -3.68 -12.60
C GLN A 383 -6.70 -4.17 -13.75
N HIS A 384 -7.24 -4.30 -14.96
CA HIS A 384 -6.48 -4.86 -16.10
C HIS A 384 -5.68 -3.79 -16.86
N SER A 385 -6.19 -2.58 -16.94
CA SER A 385 -5.56 -1.52 -17.73
C SER A 385 -4.80 -0.52 -16.84
N LEU A 386 -5.48 0.21 -15.95
CA LEU A 386 -4.88 1.33 -15.24
C LEU A 386 -3.95 0.90 -14.09
N THR A 387 -4.33 -0.11 -13.30
CA THR A 387 -3.53 -0.57 -12.15
C THR A 387 -2.11 -1.01 -12.53
N PRO A 388 -1.84 -1.72 -13.65
CA PRO A 388 -0.48 -2.00 -14.09
C PRO A 388 0.36 -0.75 -14.31
N LEU A 389 -0.17 0.30 -14.94
CA LEU A 389 0.54 1.56 -15.16
C LEU A 389 0.81 2.27 -13.82
N ILE A 390 -0.19 2.37 -12.94
CA ILE A 390 -0.05 2.93 -11.60
C ILE A 390 1.04 2.20 -10.81
N SER A 391 1.03 0.87 -10.81
CA SER A 391 1.99 0.05 -10.06
C SER A 391 3.44 0.19 -10.53
N ILE A 392 3.67 0.65 -11.76
CA ILE A 392 5.01 0.90 -12.30
C ILE A 392 5.42 2.36 -12.10
N VAL A 393 4.52 3.30 -12.40
CA VAL A 393 4.85 4.73 -12.44
C VAL A 393 4.74 5.38 -11.06
N ILE A 394 3.74 5.01 -10.26
CA ILE A 394 3.48 5.63 -8.95
C ILE A 394 4.15 4.87 -7.80
N ALA A 395 4.34 3.57 -7.94
CA ALA A 395 5.20 2.82 -7.01
C ALA A 395 6.70 3.07 -7.29
N TYR A 396 7.04 4.35 -7.52
CA TYR A 396 8.39 4.80 -7.81
C TYR A 396 9.38 4.50 -6.67
N ILE A 397 10.63 4.26 -7.04
CA ILE A 397 11.73 3.99 -6.09
C ILE A 397 12.57 5.25 -5.85
N PRO A 398 13.11 5.45 -4.63
CA PRO A 398 14.03 6.54 -4.33
C PRO A 398 15.29 6.50 -5.19
N GLN A 399 15.94 7.67 -5.40
CA GLN A 399 17.18 7.79 -6.17
C GLN A 399 18.26 6.83 -5.68
N SER A 400 18.46 6.73 -4.36
CA SER A 400 19.48 5.83 -3.79
C SER A 400 19.21 4.35 -4.10
N SER A 401 17.93 3.95 -4.16
CA SER A 401 17.57 2.58 -4.57
C SER A 401 17.86 2.34 -6.04
N SER A 402 17.57 3.33 -6.89
CA SER A 402 17.86 3.26 -8.33
C SER A 402 19.37 3.18 -8.60
N GLU A 403 20.17 3.97 -7.89
CA GLU A 403 21.64 3.90 -7.98
C GLU A 403 22.18 2.51 -7.60
N GLU A 404 21.63 1.92 -6.53
CA GLU A 404 22.04 0.58 -6.08
C GLU A 404 21.65 -0.50 -7.11
N LEU A 405 20.43 -0.46 -7.66
CA LEU A 405 20.01 -1.42 -8.71
C LEU A 405 20.89 -1.31 -9.96
N LEU A 406 21.21 -0.09 -10.40
CA LEU A 406 22.11 0.15 -11.54
C LEU A 406 23.54 -0.35 -11.26
N ALA A 407 24.04 -0.16 -10.05
CA ALA A 407 25.36 -0.64 -9.65
C ALA A 407 25.41 -2.18 -9.59
N LEU A 408 24.37 -2.83 -9.08
CA LEU A 408 24.25 -4.29 -9.03
C LEU A 408 24.15 -4.90 -10.43
N HIS A 409 23.35 -4.31 -11.31
CA HIS A 409 23.24 -4.74 -12.70
C HIS A 409 24.59 -4.57 -13.44
N GLN A 410 25.25 -3.44 -13.27
CA GLN A 410 26.58 -3.19 -13.87
C GLN A 410 27.65 -4.18 -13.37
N ALA A 411 27.54 -4.64 -12.12
CA ALA A 411 28.41 -5.68 -11.55
C ALA A 411 28.06 -7.11 -12.02
N GLY A 412 26.97 -7.29 -12.79
CA GLY A 412 26.52 -8.60 -13.28
C GLY A 412 25.83 -9.48 -12.22
N VAL A 413 25.50 -8.91 -11.04
CA VAL A 413 24.86 -9.65 -9.93
C VAL A 413 23.35 -9.45 -9.85
N LEU A 414 22.78 -8.61 -10.71
CA LEU A 414 21.33 -8.40 -10.79
C LEU A 414 20.87 -8.53 -12.24
N GLU A 415 19.91 -9.41 -12.46
CA GLU A 415 19.24 -9.61 -13.75
C GLU A 415 17.72 -9.50 -13.59
N LEU A 416 17.05 -9.25 -14.72
CA LEU A 416 15.59 -9.24 -14.81
C LEU A 416 15.16 -10.12 -15.99
N ILE A 417 14.22 -11.03 -15.73
CA ILE A 417 13.67 -11.96 -16.73
C ILE A 417 12.16 -11.71 -16.83
N PRO A 418 11.64 -11.40 -18.02
CA PRO A 418 10.20 -11.40 -18.27
C PRO A 418 9.70 -12.85 -18.32
N VAL A 419 8.68 -13.17 -17.53
CA VAL A 419 8.17 -14.54 -17.38
C VAL A 419 6.72 -14.72 -17.81
N GLY A 420 6.06 -13.63 -18.24
CA GLY A 420 4.65 -13.66 -18.62
C GLY A 420 3.67 -13.85 -17.44
N GLU A 421 2.38 -13.87 -17.78
CA GLU A 421 1.32 -14.01 -16.78
C GLU A 421 1.10 -15.47 -16.35
N GLU A 422 1.39 -16.42 -17.23
CA GLU A 422 1.17 -17.87 -17.02
C GLU A 422 2.31 -18.56 -16.27
N SER A 423 3.31 -17.80 -15.79
CA SER A 423 4.43 -18.36 -15.04
C SER A 423 3.97 -18.95 -13.70
N MET A 424 4.54 -20.11 -13.34
CA MET A 424 4.23 -20.82 -12.11
C MET A 424 5.48 -21.03 -11.27
N VAL A 425 5.29 -20.99 -9.95
CA VAL A 425 6.35 -21.27 -8.98
C VAL A 425 5.88 -22.42 -8.09
N GLU A 426 6.68 -23.48 -8.06
CA GLU A 426 6.42 -24.65 -7.26
C GLU A 426 7.50 -24.83 -6.19
N PRO A 427 7.15 -25.09 -4.93
CA PRO A 427 8.13 -25.38 -3.90
C PRO A 427 8.89 -26.67 -4.24
N HIS A 428 10.21 -26.68 -3.99
CA HIS A 428 11.05 -27.86 -4.24
C HIS A 428 11.42 -28.55 -2.92
N GLU A 429 11.27 -29.87 -2.86
CA GLU A 429 11.53 -30.65 -1.62
C GLU A 429 12.96 -30.46 -1.08
N GLY A 430 13.94 -30.29 -1.98
CA GLY A 430 15.33 -30.00 -1.63
C GLY A 430 15.63 -28.55 -1.20
N GLY A 431 14.59 -27.71 -1.12
CA GLY A 431 14.67 -26.28 -0.80
C GLY A 431 14.55 -25.37 -2.02
N GLY A 432 14.15 -24.14 -1.77
CA GLY A 432 13.86 -23.13 -2.78
C GLY A 432 12.64 -23.49 -3.63
N ALA A 433 12.67 -23.14 -4.91
CA ALA A 433 11.54 -23.34 -5.82
C ALA A 433 11.96 -23.68 -7.24
N ILE A 434 11.07 -24.33 -7.97
CA ILE A 434 11.13 -24.46 -9.42
C ILE A 434 10.31 -23.32 -10.02
N TYR A 435 10.92 -22.53 -10.90
CA TYR A 435 10.25 -21.48 -11.65
C TYR A 435 9.99 -21.95 -13.08
N ASN A 436 8.71 -22.09 -13.42
CA ASN A 436 8.24 -22.52 -14.74
C ASN A 436 7.70 -21.29 -15.48
N TYR A 437 8.22 -21.00 -16.66
CA TYR A 437 7.80 -19.87 -17.48
C TYR A 437 8.14 -20.08 -18.97
N THR A 438 7.53 -19.28 -19.82
CA THR A 438 7.88 -19.21 -21.25
C THR A 438 8.75 -17.98 -21.48
N ASP A 439 9.92 -18.17 -22.09
CA ASP A 439 10.84 -17.09 -22.39
C ASP A 439 10.37 -16.24 -23.61
N GLU A 440 11.07 -15.15 -23.89
CA GLU A 440 10.79 -14.25 -25.03
C GLU A 440 10.87 -14.93 -26.40
N HIS A 441 11.57 -16.09 -26.48
CA HIS A 441 11.68 -16.92 -27.70
C HIS A 441 10.62 -18.02 -27.74
N LYS A 442 9.64 -17.98 -26.83
CA LYS A 442 8.56 -18.99 -26.69
C LYS A 442 9.04 -20.39 -26.29
N ASN A 443 10.21 -20.51 -25.67
CA ASN A 443 10.67 -21.77 -25.10
C ASN A 443 10.18 -21.92 -23.66
N GLU A 444 9.69 -23.11 -23.33
CA GLU A 444 9.37 -23.48 -21.95
C GLU A 444 10.66 -23.61 -21.13
N GLN A 445 10.71 -22.93 -20.02
CA GLN A 445 11.80 -22.93 -19.06
C GLN A 445 11.32 -23.51 -17.74
N SER A 446 12.15 -24.36 -17.13
CA SER A 446 11.92 -24.92 -15.80
C SER A 446 13.23 -24.84 -15.03
N VAL A 447 13.37 -23.85 -14.14
CA VAL A 447 14.63 -23.53 -13.47
C VAL A 447 14.49 -23.72 -11.97
N HIS A 448 15.34 -24.56 -11.38
CA HIS A 448 15.43 -24.71 -9.94
C HIS A 448 16.34 -23.65 -9.35
N TYR A 449 15.81 -22.84 -8.43
CA TYR A 449 16.54 -21.91 -7.60
C TYR A 449 16.59 -22.42 -6.16
N GLN A 450 17.80 -22.55 -5.59
CA GLN A 450 18.00 -23.01 -4.21
C GLN A 450 17.43 -22.02 -3.17
N THR A 451 17.25 -20.76 -3.55
CA THR A 451 16.61 -19.72 -2.71
C THR A 451 15.57 -18.99 -3.57
N TYR A 452 14.37 -18.89 -3.03
CA TYR A 452 13.24 -18.19 -3.65
C TYR A 452 12.60 -17.22 -2.67
N ILE A 453 12.25 -16.02 -3.16
CA ILE A 453 11.59 -14.96 -2.37
C ILE A 453 10.42 -14.40 -3.18
N ASP A 454 9.21 -14.52 -2.61
CA ASP A 454 8.02 -13.88 -3.18
C ASP A 454 8.01 -12.38 -2.78
N CYS A 455 8.08 -11.52 -3.77
CA CYS A 455 8.13 -10.06 -3.60
C CYS A 455 7.02 -9.34 -4.37
N ILE A 456 5.92 -10.01 -4.68
CA ILE A 456 4.77 -9.35 -5.36
C ILE A 456 3.98 -8.39 -4.46
N GLY A 457 4.36 -8.27 -3.20
CA GLY A 457 3.66 -7.46 -2.21
C GLY A 457 2.56 -8.24 -1.50
N GLN A 458 1.83 -7.57 -0.61
CA GLN A 458 0.69 -8.19 0.06
C GLN A 458 -0.51 -8.19 -0.89
N PRO A 459 -1.09 -9.37 -1.20
CA PRO A 459 -2.34 -9.42 -1.94
C PRO A 459 -3.49 -8.83 -1.10
N HIS A 460 -4.51 -8.31 -1.76
CA HIS A 460 -5.79 -8.06 -1.11
C HIS A 460 -6.35 -9.37 -0.57
N LEU A 461 -6.74 -9.37 0.71
CA LEU A 461 -7.20 -10.58 1.39
C LEU A 461 -8.63 -10.93 0.98
N ALA A 462 -8.91 -12.21 0.87
CA ALA A 462 -10.27 -12.69 0.65
C ALA A 462 -11.15 -12.44 1.90
N PHE A 463 -12.46 -12.50 1.72
CA PHE A 463 -13.42 -12.40 2.82
C PHE A 463 -13.14 -13.45 3.91
N GLU A 464 -12.78 -14.64 3.50
CA GLU A 464 -12.52 -15.81 4.35
C GLU A 464 -11.25 -15.65 5.21
N ASP A 465 -10.34 -14.74 4.81
CA ASP A 465 -9.10 -14.45 5.52
C ASP A 465 -9.28 -13.44 6.69
N LEU A 466 -10.50 -12.89 6.86
CA LEU A 466 -10.79 -12.01 7.99
C LEU A 466 -10.59 -12.79 9.31
N PRO A 467 -9.73 -12.31 10.25
CA PRO A 467 -9.39 -13.06 11.44
C PRO A 467 -10.53 -13.12 12.46
N PHE A 468 -11.49 -12.21 12.40
CA PHE A 468 -12.58 -12.06 13.36
C PHE A 468 -13.76 -12.96 12.97
N LYS A 469 -13.70 -14.22 13.42
CA LYS A 469 -14.63 -15.25 12.98
C LYS A 469 -16.09 -15.00 13.37
N SER A 470 -16.33 -14.42 14.55
CA SER A 470 -17.69 -14.07 14.99
C SER A 470 -18.38 -13.08 14.06
N LEU A 471 -17.66 -12.16 13.42
CA LEU A 471 -18.25 -11.24 12.44
C LEU A 471 -18.75 -11.97 11.21
N ILE A 472 -18.03 -13.01 10.76
CA ILE A 472 -18.41 -13.86 9.62
C ILE A 472 -19.60 -14.75 10.00
N GLU A 473 -19.50 -15.49 11.09
CA GLU A 473 -20.49 -16.46 11.54
C GLU A 473 -21.85 -15.83 11.85
N LYS A 474 -21.82 -14.64 12.46
CA LYS A 474 -23.03 -13.85 12.74
C LYS A 474 -23.52 -13.03 11.57
N ARG A 475 -22.84 -13.09 10.42
CA ARG A 475 -23.16 -12.32 9.21
C ARG A 475 -23.18 -10.80 9.42
N THR A 476 -22.39 -10.32 10.39
CA THR A 476 -22.21 -8.87 10.63
C THR A 476 -21.43 -8.22 9.49
N VAL A 477 -20.63 -9.00 8.78
CA VAL A 477 -19.89 -8.60 7.58
C VAL A 477 -20.26 -9.50 6.40
N THR A 478 -20.09 -8.99 5.19
CA THR A 478 -20.38 -9.71 3.94
C THR A 478 -19.23 -9.58 2.95
N PRO A 479 -19.06 -10.56 2.03
CA PRO A 479 -18.08 -10.44 0.95
C PRO A 479 -18.32 -9.19 0.11
N ALA A 480 -17.26 -8.50 -0.24
CA ALA A 480 -17.33 -7.37 -1.15
C ALA A 480 -17.74 -7.84 -2.56
N LYS A 481 -18.67 -7.10 -3.17
CA LYS A 481 -19.18 -7.38 -4.51
C LYS A 481 -19.53 -6.10 -5.26
N LEU A 482 -19.38 -6.12 -6.57
CA LEU A 482 -19.72 -5.03 -7.47
C LEU A 482 -20.79 -5.49 -8.46
N LYS A 483 -21.80 -4.67 -8.68
CA LYS A 483 -22.89 -4.96 -9.63
C LYS A 483 -22.40 -4.75 -11.05
N PHE A 484 -22.77 -5.65 -11.96
CA PHE A 484 -22.64 -5.43 -13.40
C PHE A 484 -23.69 -4.41 -13.85
N GLN A 485 -23.28 -3.47 -14.70
CA GLN A 485 -24.20 -2.55 -15.36
C GLN A 485 -24.98 -3.30 -16.47
N SER A 486 -24.30 -4.18 -17.19
CA SER A 486 -24.90 -5.03 -18.22
C SER A 486 -25.16 -6.45 -17.71
N ALA A 487 -26.42 -6.90 -17.75
CA ALA A 487 -26.78 -8.28 -17.42
C ALA A 487 -26.12 -9.30 -18.37
N ASP A 488 -25.93 -8.93 -19.65
CA ASP A 488 -25.27 -9.79 -20.64
C ASP A 488 -23.78 -9.97 -20.33
N GLU A 489 -23.08 -8.91 -19.93
CA GLU A 489 -21.67 -8.99 -19.51
C GLU A 489 -21.53 -9.80 -18.21
N GLY A 490 -22.45 -9.61 -17.27
CA GLY A 490 -22.50 -10.43 -16.05
C GLY A 490 -22.68 -11.92 -16.34
N LEU A 491 -23.59 -12.25 -17.25
CA LEU A 491 -23.80 -13.64 -17.69
C LEU A 491 -22.56 -14.22 -18.40
N LYS A 492 -21.94 -13.45 -19.30
CA LYS A 492 -20.70 -13.87 -19.96
C LYS A 492 -19.58 -14.12 -18.96
N ALA A 493 -19.40 -13.21 -18.00
CA ALA A 493 -18.40 -13.35 -16.94
C ALA A 493 -18.64 -14.61 -16.10
N MET A 494 -19.89 -14.88 -15.72
CA MET A 494 -20.26 -16.08 -14.98
C MET A 494 -19.97 -17.35 -15.79
N ASN A 495 -20.32 -17.38 -17.08
CA ASN A 495 -20.08 -18.52 -17.95
C ASN A 495 -18.59 -18.76 -18.25
N SER A 496 -17.74 -17.72 -18.15
CA SER A 496 -16.28 -17.84 -18.27
C SER A 496 -15.59 -18.30 -17.00
N GLY A 497 -16.33 -18.64 -15.93
CA GLY A 497 -15.78 -19.13 -14.67
C GLY A 497 -15.30 -18.04 -13.73
N LYS A 498 -15.57 -16.77 -14.00
CA LYS A 498 -15.27 -15.69 -13.04
C LYS A 498 -16.15 -15.80 -11.79
N PRO A 499 -15.73 -15.29 -10.62
CA PRO A 499 -16.49 -15.38 -9.37
C PRO A 499 -17.70 -14.42 -9.38
N VAL A 500 -18.68 -14.74 -10.18
CA VAL A 500 -19.91 -13.97 -10.37
C VAL A 500 -21.10 -14.70 -9.71
N SER A 501 -21.91 -13.96 -8.98
CA SER A 501 -23.19 -14.42 -8.42
C SER A 501 -24.36 -13.69 -9.06
N LYS A 502 -25.52 -14.34 -9.09
CA LYS A 502 -26.79 -13.74 -9.52
C LYS A 502 -27.74 -13.68 -8.33
N ASP A 503 -28.41 -12.54 -8.13
CA ASP A 503 -29.41 -12.40 -7.08
C ASP A 503 -30.83 -12.81 -7.55
N GLU A 504 -31.80 -12.71 -6.64
CA GLU A 504 -33.21 -13.05 -6.91
C GLU A 504 -33.89 -12.09 -7.91
N GLN A 505 -33.39 -10.87 -8.05
CA GLN A 505 -33.85 -9.87 -8.99
C GLN A 505 -33.30 -10.09 -10.41
N GLY A 506 -32.32 -10.96 -10.54
CA GLY A 506 -31.66 -11.27 -11.81
C GLY A 506 -30.41 -10.45 -12.09
N ASP A 507 -30.00 -9.63 -11.14
CA ASP A 507 -28.77 -8.82 -11.22
C ASP A 507 -27.52 -9.67 -10.99
N TYR A 508 -26.45 -9.35 -11.70
CA TYR A 508 -25.16 -10.05 -11.59
C TYR A 508 -24.17 -9.22 -10.78
N TYR A 509 -23.38 -9.91 -9.96
CA TYR A 509 -22.38 -9.31 -9.07
C TYR A 509 -21.04 -10.03 -9.18
N LEU A 510 -19.98 -9.29 -9.45
CA LEU A 510 -18.61 -9.75 -9.36
C LEU A 510 -18.17 -9.76 -7.89
N LYS A 511 -17.74 -10.90 -7.34
CA LYS A 511 -17.10 -10.98 -6.04
C LYS A 511 -15.69 -10.35 -6.16
N VAL A 512 -15.39 -9.41 -5.27
CA VAL A 512 -14.08 -8.76 -5.17
C VAL A 512 -13.46 -9.04 -3.80
N ALA A 513 -12.19 -8.66 -3.60
CA ALA A 513 -11.49 -8.93 -2.36
C ALA A 513 -12.08 -8.16 -1.16
N GLY A 514 -12.04 -8.76 0.01
CA GLY A 514 -12.41 -8.14 1.28
C GLY A 514 -13.89 -8.16 1.61
N ILE A 515 -14.33 -7.17 2.37
CA ILE A 515 -15.69 -7.05 2.92
C ILE A 515 -16.42 -5.82 2.37
N THR A 516 -17.74 -5.87 2.43
CA THR A 516 -18.59 -4.73 2.07
C THR A 516 -18.56 -3.65 3.15
N ILE A 517 -18.35 -2.40 2.73
CA ILE A 517 -18.42 -1.20 3.57
C ILE A 517 -19.27 -0.11 2.89
N ASN A 518 -19.86 0.78 3.69
CA ASN A 518 -20.53 1.98 3.21
C ASN A 518 -19.55 3.17 3.05
N ASP A 519 -20.05 4.35 2.70
CA ASP A 519 -19.26 5.58 2.51
C ASP A 519 -18.66 6.14 3.81
N ASN A 520 -19.11 5.67 4.96
CA ASN A 520 -18.57 6.03 6.28
C ASN A 520 -17.60 4.95 6.81
N PHE A 521 -17.16 3.99 5.99
CA PHE A 521 -16.31 2.86 6.37
C PHE A 521 -16.94 1.94 7.43
N GLN A 522 -18.25 1.96 7.58
CA GLN A 522 -18.99 1.03 8.43
C GLN A 522 -19.17 -0.30 7.70
N VAL A 523 -18.98 -1.41 8.41
CA VAL A 523 -19.20 -2.74 7.84
C VAL A 523 -20.68 -2.99 7.56
N MET A 524 -20.99 -3.79 6.54
CA MET A 524 -22.35 -4.06 6.10
C MET A 524 -22.70 -5.53 6.22
N ASP A 525 -23.93 -5.79 6.67
CA ASP A 525 -24.48 -7.12 6.84
C ASP A 525 -25.05 -7.73 5.54
N ALA A 526 -25.53 -8.96 5.63
CA ALA A 526 -26.10 -9.70 4.49
C ALA A 526 -27.41 -9.09 3.94
N TYR A 527 -28.04 -8.19 4.68
CA TYR A 527 -29.28 -7.54 4.30
C TYR A 527 -29.05 -6.13 3.72
N GLY A 528 -27.79 -5.72 3.59
CA GLY A 528 -27.41 -4.40 3.10
C GLY A 528 -27.52 -3.29 4.15
N SER A 529 -27.72 -3.63 5.42
CA SER A 529 -27.72 -2.67 6.52
C SER A 529 -26.29 -2.43 7.02
N PHE A 530 -25.97 -1.17 7.30
CA PHE A 530 -24.67 -0.85 7.90
C PHE A 530 -24.69 -1.03 9.42
N ASN A 531 -23.54 -1.42 9.97
CA ASN A 531 -23.34 -1.55 11.40
C ASN A 531 -22.88 -0.19 11.98
N GLU A 532 -23.63 0.38 12.91
CA GLU A 532 -23.32 1.69 13.49
C GLU A 532 -22.10 1.68 14.43
N ARG A 533 -21.61 0.52 14.83
CA ARG A 533 -20.60 0.32 15.88
C ARG A 533 -19.24 -0.09 15.35
N ILE A 534 -19.14 -0.68 14.16
CA ILE A 534 -17.89 -1.27 13.65
C ILE A 534 -17.46 -0.57 12.35
N TYR A 535 -16.24 -0.04 12.38
CA TYR A 535 -15.62 0.69 11.28
C TYR A 535 -14.35 -0.04 10.81
N MET A 536 -14.11 -0.06 9.50
CA MET A 536 -12.99 -0.76 8.87
C MET A 536 -12.02 0.22 8.21
N MET A 537 -10.84 0.43 8.81
CA MET A 537 -9.70 1.15 8.24
C MET A 537 -8.56 0.21 7.81
N ALA A 538 -8.72 -1.09 7.98
CA ALA A 538 -7.70 -2.06 7.63
C ALA A 538 -7.76 -2.37 6.13
N VAL A 539 -6.90 -1.73 5.36
CA VAL A 539 -6.84 -1.79 3.88
C VAL A 539 -6.83 -3.21 3.31
N PRO A 540 -6.12 -4.19 3.88
CA PRO A 540 -6.12 -5.54 3.33
C PRO A 540 -7.51 -6.17 3.20
N TYR A 541 -8.48 -5.75 4.03
CA TYR A 541 -9.84 -6.29 4.06
C TYR A 541 -10.87 -5.45 3.30
N ILE A 542 -10.45 -4.36 2.66
CA ILE A 542 -11.32 -3.51 1.81
C ILE A 542 -10.78 -3.32 0.39
N GLY A 543 -9.81 -4.13 -0.02
CA GLY A 543 -9.09 -3.98 -1.28
C GLY A 543 -9.96 -4.03 -2.53
N GLY A 544 -11.14 -4.66 -2.47
CA GLY A 544 -12.11 -4.64 -3.56
C GLY A 544 -12.79 -3.28 -3.76
N TYR A 545 -12.76 -2.41 -2.75
CA TYR A 545 -13.32 -1.06 -2.76
C TYR A 545 -12.26 0.03 -2.61
N ASN A 546 -11.02 -0.36 -2.38
CA ASN A 546 -9.86 0.51 -2.25
C ASN A 546 -8.70 -0.09 -3.05
N PRO A 547 -8.73 0.07 -4.38
CA PRO A 547 -7.86 -0.66 -5.28
C PRO A 547 -6.40 -0.22 -5.25
N ASP A 548 -6.10 0.95 -4.70
CA ASP A 548 -4.74 1.46 -4.54
C ASP A 548 -4.16 1.12 -3.17
N TYR A 549 -2.83 1.19 -3.09
CA TYR A 549 -2.11 1.04 -1.83
C TYR A 549 -2.24 2.31 -0.99
N SER A 550 -2.83 2.15 0.17
CA SER A 550 -3.15 3.23 1.07
C SER A 550 -1.96 3.66 1.87
N GLY A 551 -1.57 4.89 1.68
CA GLY A 551 -0.57 5.59 2.46
C GLY A 551 -1.13 6.28 3.70
N LEU A 552 -0.39 7.29 4.17
CA LEU A 552 -0.81 8.13 5.28
C LEU A 552 -2.00 9.02 4.89
N ASP A 553 -2.13 9.39 3.61
CA ASP A 553 -3.24 10.17 3.05
C ASP A 553 -4.57 9.46 3.25
N PHE A 554 -4.64 8.17 2.93
CA PHE A 554 -5.80 7.34 3.23
C PHE A 554 -6.15 7.37 4.74
N SER A 555 -5.16 7.20 5.60
CA SER A 555 -5.39 7.19 7.06
C SER A 555 -5.93 8.52 7.56
N GLU A 556 -5.46 9.65 7.02
CA GLU A 556 -5.95 11.00 7.33
C GLU A 556 -7.39 11.20 6.85
N GLU A 557 -7.68 10.86 5.59
CA GLU A 557 -9.00 11.02 5.01
C GLU A 557 -10.04 10.16 5.71
N VAL A 558 -9.79 8.86 5.83
CA VAL A 558 -10.75 7.92 6.42
C VAL A 558 -11.01 8.20 7.88
N SER A 559 -9.97 8.54 8.65
CA SER A 559 -10.17 8.95 10.05
C SER A 559 -11.04 10.21 10.17
N GLY A 560 -10.95 11.14 9.19
CA GLY A 560 -11.81 12.30 9.09
C GLY A 560 -13.28 11.93 8.85
N ILE A 561 -13.54 11.02 7.90
CA ILE A 561 -14.89 10.52 7.60
C ILE A 561 -15.50 9.81 8.81
N ILE A 562 -14.72 8.95 9.47
CA ILE A 562 -15.21 8.20 10.63
C ILE A 562 -15.54 9.12 11.80
N ILE A 563 -14.69 10.14 12.10
CA ILE A 563 -14.94 11.01 13.24
C ILE A 563 -16.19 11.87 13.04
N GLU A 564 -16.46 12.34 11.82
CA GLU A 564 -17.69 13.06 11.50
C GLU A 564 -18.92 12.23 11.86
N ARG A 565 -18.90 10.92 11.57
CA ARG A 565 -20.03 10.02 11.87
C ARG A 565 -20.11 9.63 13.36
N LEU A 566 -18.97 9.48 14.04
CA LEU A 566 -18.93 9.12 15.46
C LEU A 566 -19.44 10.23 16.39
N MET A 567 -19.37 11.49 15.96
CA MET A 567 -19.75 12.66 16.77
C MET A 567 -21.19 13.10 16.56
N VAL A 568 -21.90 12.53 15.62
CA VAL A 568 -23.36 12.69 15.42
C VAL A 568 -24.11 11.74 16.35
#